data_42822cfa1a0baa9e9a57c4021f9c9e8b
#
_entry.id   42822cfa1a0baa9e9a57c4021f9c9e8b
#
_cell.length_a   1.000
_cell.length_b   1.000
_cell.length_c   1.000
_cell.angle_alpha   90.00
_cell.angle_beta   90.00
_cell.angle_gamma   90.00
#
_symmetry.space_group_name_H-M   'P 1'
#
loop_
_entity.id
_entity.type
_entity.pdbx_description
1 polymer ?
#
loop_
_entity_poly.entity_id
_entity_poly.type
_entity_poly.pdbx_seq_one_letter_code
_entity_poly.pdbx_strand_id
1 'polypeptide(L)'
;MPARAQEAEIEQPIAPPPEIATAVRDGALLASTLTPRVGATAAIALGFAGYDGARSAPIGSATAEVRVWGPFAIRGGAEYSSDRKEMRPSIGGRVQLLHQERQGVDGSLSVFYRPEGFTEPEGEIETFVSLGRRFDRLAVLGNLVYGQDPEGNERDGELRFASLYAMGRWTVGVDSRFRFAIGTQKSALAQSEPKFDLMAGPVAAATVGPVAFFAQAGPSVLKVTNTTSAGVAALAGVGSVF
;
A
#
# COMPACT_ATOMS: atom_id res chain seq x y z
N MET A 1 17.86 3.52 60.03
CA MET A 1 17.51 2.74 58.84
C MET A 1 17.23 3.74 57.74
N PRO A 2 18.01 3.81 56.67
CA PRO A 2 17.74 4.72 55.56
C PRO A 2 16.64 4.12 54.67
N ALA A 3 15.60 4.91 54.41
CA ALA A 3 14.56 4.59 53.45
C ALA A 3 15.19 4.53 52.04
N ARG A 4 15.12 3.38 51.40
CA ARG A 4 15.40 3.24 49.96
C ARG A 4 14.32 4.02 49.22
N ALA A 5 14.72 5.13 48.58
CA ALA A 5 13.95 5.73 47.54
C ALA A 5 13.79 4.70 46.41
N GLN A 6 12.58 4.22 46.16
CA GLN A 6 12.24 3.55 44.94
C GLN A 6 12.34 4.62 43.83
N GLU A 7 13.40 4.54 43.04
CA GLU A 7 13.43 5.21 41.74
C GLU A 7 12.23 4.67 40.93
N ALA A 8 11.26 5.50 40.76
CA ALA A 8 10.17 5.24 39.82
C ALA A 8 10.82 5.10 38.44
N GLU A 9 10.86 3.88 37.95
CA GLU A 9 11.26 3.56 36.60
C GLU A 9 10.30 4.36 35.68
N ILE A 10 10.81 5.48 35.15
CA ILE A 10 10.06 6.32 34.22
C ILE A 10 9.85 5.43 32.99
N GLU A 11 8.67 4.86 32.89
CA GLU A 11 8.23 4.11 31.74
C GLU A 11 8.41 5.02 30.51
N GLN A 12 9.46 4.77 29.74
CA GLN A 12 9.68 5.55 28.51
C GLN A 12 8.43 5.42 27.65
N PRO A 13 7.85 6.53 27.21
CA PRO A 13 6.66 6.47 26.37
C PRO A 13 6.94 5.57 25.19
N ILE A 14 6.16 4.51 25.06
CA ILE A 14 6.27 3.52 23.98
C ILE A 14 6.15 4.30 22.67
N ALA A 15 7.22 4.34 21.91
CA ALA A 15 7.22 5.02 20.62
C ALA A 15 6.03 4.50 19.79
N PRO A 16 5.21 5.38 19.20
CA PRO A 16 4.13 4.96 18.32
C PRO A 16 4.70 4.05 17.24
N PRO A 17 3.88 3.10 16.71
CA PRO A 17 4.33 2.26 15.58
C PRO A 17 4.90 3.17 14.52
N PRO A 18 6.13 2.90 14.04
CA PRO A 18 6.85 3.85 13.21
C PRO A 18 6.00 4.20 11.98
N GLU A 19 5.65 5.47 11.84
CA GLU A 19 4.92 5.99 10.66
C GLU A 19 5.63 5.61 9.37
N ILE A 20 6.92 5.43 9.44
CA ILE A 20 7.80 4.94 8.39
C ILE A 20 7.36 3.58 7.87
N ALA A 21 7.06 2.60 8.71
CA ALA A 21 6.62 1.28 8.24
C ALA A 21 5.31 1.36 7.44
N THR A 22 4.43 2.28 7.82
CA THR A 22 3.19 2.55 7.09
C THR A 22 3.46 3.27 5.78
N ALA A 23 4.32 4.28 5.77
CA ALA A 23 4.68 5.05 4.59
C ALA A 23 5.45 4.21 3.54
N VAL A 24 6.35 3.35 4.01
CA VAL A 24 7.07 2.41 3.14
C VAL A 24 6.10 1.45 2.45
N ARG A 25 5.08 1.01 3.14
CA ARG A 25 4.06 0.13 2.58
C ARG A 25 3.17 0.81 1.56
N ASP A 26 3.06 2.14 1.60
CA ASP A 26 2.42 2.92 0.55
C ASP A 26 3.09 2.76 -0.82
N GLY A 27 4.37 2.46 -0.83
CA GLY A 27 5.13 2.16 -2.03
C GLY A 27 5.05 0.71 -2.46
N ALA A 28 4.55 -0.19 -1.64
CA ALA A 28 4.40 -1.59 -1.97
C ALA A 28 3.07 -1.83 -2.68
N LEU A 29 3.04 -2.76 -3.65
CA LEU A 29 1.84 -3.11 -4.41
C LEU A 29 0.68 -3.62 -3.53
N LEU A 30 0.99 -4.11 -2.34
CA LEU A 30 0.04 -4.70 -1.41
C LEU A 30 -0.30 -3.80 -0.22
N ALA A 31 0.27 -2.61 -0.14
CA ALA A 31 0.13 -1.79 1.05
C ALA A 31 -1.20 -1.06 1.13
N SER A 32 -1.78 -1.09 2.31
CA SER A 32 -2.79 -0.13 2.73
C SER A 32 -2.13 1.13 3.25
N THR A 33 -2.77 2.26 3.09
CA THR A 33 -2.13 3.52 3.38
C THR A 33 -2.97 4.48 4.16
N LEU A 34 -2.30 5.18 5.06
CA LEU A 34 -2.75 6.43 5.60
C LEU A 34 -1.85 7.54 5.11
N THR A 35 -2.37 8.73 5.09
CA THR A 35 -1.59 9.91 4.71
C THR A 35 -0.38 10.08 5.61
N PRO A 36 0.81 10.37 5.07
CA PRO A 36 1.91 10.81 5.88
C PRO A 36 1.56 12.09 6.59
N ARG A 37 1.91 12.19 7.85
CA ARG A 37 1.52 13.34 8.67
C ARG A 37 2.42 14.53 8.49
N VAL A 38 3.68 14.32 8.15
CA VAL A 38 4.72 15.36 8.12
C VAL A 38 5.71 15.10 6.99
N GLY A 39 6.13 16.18 6.30
CA GLY A 39 7.27 16.17 5.38
C GLY A 39 7.04 15.38 4.10
N ALA A 40 8.01 14.59 3.73
CA ALA A 40 8.02 13.77 2.53
C ALA A 40 8.33 12.30 2.85
N THR A 41 7.81 11.41 2.04
CA THR A 41 8.12 9.98 2.08
C THR A 41 8.55 9.50 0.71
N ALA A 42 9.45 8.54 0.65
CA ALA A 42 9.80 7.84 -0.57
C ALA A 42 9.99 6.36 -0.28
N ALA A 43 9.62 5.50 -1.24
CA ALA A 43 9.79 4.06 -1.11
C ALA A 43 10.07 3.41 -2.45
N ILE A 44 10.86 2.33 -2.41
CA ILE A 44 11.11 1.42 -3.54
C ILE A 44 10.84 0.01 -3.06
N ALA A 45 10.14 -0.78 -3.88
CA ALA A 45 9.88 -2.19 -3.64
C ALA A 45 10.14 -3.01 -4.88
N LEU A 46 10.65 -4.23 -4.69
CA LEU A 46 10.87 -5.22 -5.73
C LEU A 46 10.32 -6.56 -5.25
N GLY A 47 9.80 -7.34 -6.16
CA GLY A 47 9.25 -8.65 -5.82
C GLY A 47 8.90 -9.47 -7.05
N PHE A 48 8.11 -10.49 -6.82
CA PHE A 48 7.53 -11.31 -7.87
C PHE A 48 6.13 -11.78 -7.46
N ALA A 49 5.29 -12.02 -8.45
CA ALA A 49 4.06 -12.78 -8.31
C ALA A 49 4.16 -14.01 -9.22
N GLY A 50 4.05 -15.19 -8.63
CA GLY A 50 4.06 -16.47 -9.36
C GLY A 50 2.68 -17.12 -9.24
N TYR A 51 2.19 -17.69 -10.34
CA TYR A 51 0.92 -18.41 -10.37
C TYR A 51 1.17 -19.79 -11.00
N ASP A 52 0.47 -20.80 -10.50
CA ASP A 52 0.58 -22.16 -11.03
C ASP A 52 0.24 -22.20 -12.54
N GLY A 53 1.16 -22.77 -13.32
CA GLY A 53 1.06 -22.83 -14.78
C GLY A 53 1.29 -21.51 -15.51
N ALA A 54 1.58 -20.42 -14.81
CA ALA A 54 1.90 -19.12 -15.38
C ALA A 54 3.35 -18.72 -15.09
N ARG A 55 3.86 -17.78 -15.86
CA ARG A 55 5.21 -17.25 -15.63
C ARG A 55 5.22 -16.40 -14.35
N SER A 56 6.24 -16.60 -13.52
CA SER A 56 6.54 -15.65 -12.46
C SER A 56 6.82 -14.28 -13.06
N ALA A 57 6.06 -13.29 -12.65
CA ALA A 57 6.21 -11.92 -13.09
C ALA A 57 7.00 -11.12 -12.04
N PRO A 58 8.21 -10.61 -12.34
CA PRO A 58 8.83 -9.61 -11.51
C PRO A 58 7.97 -8.34 -11.48
N ILE A 59 7.82 -7.80 -10.31
CA ILE A 59 7.08 -6.58 -10.03
C ILE A 59 7.98 -5.61 -9.30
N GLY A 60 7.79 -4.33 -9.53
CA GLY A 60 8.56 -3.29 -8.87
C GLY A 60 7.74 -2.00 -8.75
N SER A 61 7.99 -1.23 -7.72
CA SER A 61 7.37 0.07 -7.55
C SER A 61 8.35 1.07 -6.95
N ALA A 62 8.20 2.32 -7.32
CA ALA A 62 8.85 3.46 -6.69
C ALA A 62 7.80 4.54 -6.46
N THR A 63 7.74 5.12 -5.26
CA THR A 63 6.79 6.17 -4.93
C THR A 63 7.44 7.26 -4.11
N ALA A 64 6.96 8.49 -4.25
CA ALA A 64 7.27 9.60 -3.38
C ALA A 64 6.00 10.40 -3.10
N GLU A 65 5.84 10.84 -1.87
CA GLU A 65 4.74 11.69 -1.45
C GLU A 65 5.27 12.88 -0.64
N VAL A 66 4.76 14.06 -0.93
CA VAL A 66 5.15 15.31 -0.26
C VAL A 66 3.89 16.01 0.25
N ARG A 67 3.90 16.39 1.52
CA ARG A 67 2.88 17.26 2.08
C ARG A 67 3.11 18.68 1.57
N VAL A 68 2.11 19.23 0.90
CA VAL A 68 2.22 20.55 0.26
C VAL A 68 1.69 21.65 1.18
N TRP A 69 0.50 21.45 1.73
CA TRP A 69 -0.14 22.45 2.59
C TRP A 69 -1.27 21.83 3.42
N GLY A 70 -1.28 22.14 4.72
CA GLY A 70 -2.35 21.69 5.60
C GLY A 70 -2.58 20.18 5.53
N PRO A 71 -3.78 19.70 5.19
CA PRO A 71 -4.10 18.29 5.03
C PRO A 71 -3.74 17.72 3.65
N PHE A 72 -3.19 18.51 2.74
CA PHE A 72 -2.97 18.13 1.35
C PHE A 72 -1.56 17.60 1.10
N ALA A 73 -1.46 16.50 0.36
CA ALA A 73 -0.22 15.94 -0.14
C ALA A 73 -0.33 15.64 -1.65
N ILE A 74 0.82 15.65 -2.33
CA ILE A 74 0.96 15.21 -3.71
C ILE A 74 1.83 13.96 -3.70
N ARG A 75 1.44 12.96 -4.48
CA ARG A 75 2.17 11.71 -4.65
C ARG A 75 2.44 11.47 -6.12
N GLY A 76 3.67 11.05 -6.41
CA GLY A 76 4.07 10.50 -7.69
C GLY A 76 4.70 9.13 -7.52
N GLY A 77 4.65 8.31 -8.57
CA GLY A 77 5.25 6.99 -8.53
C GLY A 77 5.34 6.35 -9.90
N ALA A 78 5.89 5.16 -9.92
CA ALA A 78 5.90 4.29 -11.08
C ALA A 78 5.88 2.83 -10.62
N GLU A 79 5.14 2.00 -11.33
CA GLU A 79 5.07 0.56 -11.12
C GLU A 79 5.57 -0.16 -12.39
N TYR A 80 6.33 -1.21 -12.19
CA TYR A 80 6.78 -2.08 -13.27
C TYR A 80 6.14 -3.46 -13.13
N SER A 81 5.62 -3.97 -14.22
CA SER A 81 5.17 -5.35 -14.32
C SER A 81 5.77 -6.00 -15.55
N SER A 82 6.42 -7.17 -15.37
CA SER A 82 7.12 -7.84 -16.46
C SER A 82 6.21 -8.58 -17.43
N ASP A 83 4.99 -8.91 -17.02
CA ASP A 83 3.99 -9.53 -17.90
C ASP A 83 3.56 -8.55 -18.99
N ARG A 84 3.47 -7.26 -18.67
CA ARG A 84 3.22 -6.18 -19.62
C ARG A 84 4.50 -5.57 -20.22
N LYS A 85 5.68 -5.82 -19.60
CA LYS A 85 6.98 -5.21 -19.96
C LYS A 85 6.97 -3.68 -19.95
N GLU A 86 6.13 -3.09 -19.13
CA GLU A 86 5.86 -1.67 -19.12
C GLU A 86 6.04 -1.10 -17.72
N MET A 87 6.43 0.17 -17.70
CA MET A 87 6.47 0.98 -16.49
C MET A 87 5.27 1.93 -16.52
N ARG A 88 4.37 1.80 -15.57
CA ARG A 88 3.18 2.64 -15.42
C ARG A 88 3.46 3.75 -14.41
N PRO A 89 3.60 5.00 -14.86
CA PRO A 89 3.73 6.13 -13.93
C PRO A 89 2.39 6.40 -13.23
N SER A 90 2.43 7.08 -12.10
CA SER A 90 1.25 7.56 -11.41
C SER A 90 1.50 8.94 -10.81
N ILE A 91 0.48 9.78 -10.83
CA ILE A 91 0.50 11.07 -10.14
C ILE A 91 -0.87 11.34 -9.56
N GLY A 92 -0.91 11.94 -8.37
CA GLY A 92 -2.19 12.27 -7.75
C GLY A 92 -2.05 13.12 -6.51
N GLY A 93 -3.20 13.41 -5.93
CA GLY A 93 -3.34 14.18 -4.71
C GLY A 93 -4.06 13.39 -3.63
N ARG A 94 -3.78 13.76 -2.41
CA ARG A 94 -4.38 13.21 -1.22
C ARG A 94 -4.80 14.31 -0.26
N VAL A 95 -5.93 14.12 0.40
CA VAL A 95 -6.38 14.98 1.49
C VAL A 95 -6.69 14.15 2.71
N GLN A 96 -6.13 14.51 3.86
CA GLN A 96 -6.50 13.92 5.14
C GLN A 96 -7.73 14.63 5.71
N LEU A 97 -8.80 13.87 5.90
CA LEU A 97 -10.10 14.37 6.36
C LEU A 97 -10.35 14.09 7.84
N LEU A 98 -9.85 12.95 8.33
CA LEU A 98 -10.04 12.50 9.71
C LEU A 98 -8.69 12.33 10.40
N HIS A 99 -8.64 12.70 11.67
CA HIS A 99 -7.49 12.54 12.56
C HIS A 99 -7.89 11.73 13.77
N GLN A 100 -7.20 10.65 14.07
CA GLN A 100 -7.52 9.73 15.16
C GLN A 100 -7.67 10.45 16.50
N GLU A 101 -6.87 11.47 16.76
CA GLU A 101 -6.94 12.24 18.01
C GLU A 101 -8.28 12.95 18.24
N ARG A 102 -8.99 13.29 17.17
CA ARG A 102 -10.26 14.03 17.20
C ARG A 102 -11.47 13.15 16.91
N GLN A 103 -11.34 12.25 15.92
CA GLN A 103 -12.46 11.44 15.41
C GLN A 103 -12.35 9.95 15.78
N GLY A 104 -11.28 9.55 16.49
CA GLY A 104 -11.05 8.16 16.88
C GLY A 104 -10.49 7.27 15.75
N VAL A 105 -10.42 7.79 14.52
CA VAL A 105 -9.83 7.15 13.35
C VAL A 105 -9.08 8.16 12.50
N ASP A 106 -8.05 7.72 11.79
CA ASP A 106 -7.44 8.48 10.71
C ASP A 106 -8.16 8.13 9.41
N GLY A 107 -8.35 9.12 8.52
CA GLY A 107 -9.00 8.89 7.25
C GLY A 107 -8.56 9.87 6.18
N SER A 108 -8.42 9.39 4.95
CA SER A 108 -8.03 10.21 3.80
C SER A 108 -8.77 9.80 2.53
N LEU A 109 -8.89 10.77 1.63
CA LEU A 109 -9.34 10.60 0.26
C LEU A 109 -8.18 10.91 -0.67
N SER A 110 -7.96 10.07 -1.69
CA SER A 110 -6.92 10.29 -2.69
C SER A 110 -7.47 10.04 -4.09
N VAL A 111 -6.96 10.78 -5.06
CA VAL A 111 -7.24 10.57 -6.48
C VAL A 111 -5.92 10.54 -7.22
N PHE A 112 -5.70 9.50 -8.00
CA PHE A 112 -4.51 9.30 -8.82
C PHE A 112 -4.91 9.11 -10.27
N TYR A 113 -4.08 9.62 -11.17
CA TYR A 113 -4.10 9.25 -12.57
C TYR A 113 -2.90 8.34 -12.85
N ARG A 114 -3.15 7.22 -13.49
CA ARG A 114 -2.18 6.19 -13.85
C ARG A 114 -2.27 5.94 -15.34
N PRO A 115 -1.45 6.58 -16.18
CA PRO A 115 -1.36 6.22 -17.60
C PRO A 115 -0.90 4.78 -17.78
N GLU A 116 -1.30 4.12 -18.85
CA GLU A 116 -0.91 2.74 -19.14
C GLU A 116 0.57 2.58 -19.48
N GLY A 117 1.22 3.66 -19.91
CA GLY A 117 2.64 3.77 -20.15
C GLY A 117 3.06 5.23 -20.31
N PHE A 118 4.33 5.51 -20.55
CA PHE A 118 4.79 6.88 -20.78
C PHE A 118 4.37 7.44 -22.15
N THR A 119 4.03 6.59 -23.09
CA THR A 119 3.69 6.94 -24.48
C THR A 119 2.25 6.62 -24.85
N GLU A 120 1.53 5.87 -24.01
CA GLU A 120 0.14 5.50 -24.25
C GLU A 120 -0.79 6.62 -23.76
N PRO A 121 -1.79 7.01 -24.58
CA PRO A 121 -2.76 8.02 -24.17
C PRO A 121 -3.80 7.50 -23.18
N GLU A 122 -3.95 6.19 -23.11
CA GLU A 122 -4.89 5.52 -22.22
C GLU A 122 -4.38 5.52 -20.77
N GLY A 123 -5.29 5.48 -19.83
CA GLY A 123 -4.93 5.47 -18.41
C GLY A 123 -6.15 5.28 -17.53
N GLU A 124 -5.92 5.18 -16.26
CA GLU A 124 -6.91 4.91 -15.23
C GLU A 124 -6.94 6.04 -14.18
N ILE A 125 -8.13 6.41 -13.75
CA ILE A 125 -8.35 7.28 -12.60
C ILE A 125 -8.70 6.37 -11.42
N GLU A 126 -7.84 6.36 -10.41
CA GLU A 126 -8.06 5.62 -9.17
C GLU A 126 -8.47 6.56 -8.03
N THR A 127 -9.53 6.21 -7.33
CA THR A 127 -9.99 6.93 -6.13
C THR A 127 -9.84 6.01 -4.92
N PHE A 128 -9.16 6.48 -3.88
CA PHE A 128 -8.93 5.75 -2.63
C PHE A 128 -9.67 6.40 -1.47
N VAL A 129 -10.39 5.60 -0.73
CA VAL A 129 -10.85 5.94 0.63
C VAL A 129 -10.02 5.10 1.58
N SER A 130 -9.21 5.75 2.41
CA SER A 130 -8.31 5.10 3.36
C SER A 130 -8.76 5.38 4.77
N LEU A 131 -8.86 4.34 5.60
CA LEU A 131 -9.19 4.43 7.00
C LEU A 131 -8.17 3.64 7.82
N GLY A 132 -7.86 4.12 9.02
CA GLY A 132 -6.98 3.44 9.92
C GLY A 132 -7.14 3.84 11.37
N ARG A 133 -6.78 2.93 12.25
CA ARG A 133 -6.76 3.17 13.69
C ARG A 133 -5.56 2.50 14.34
N ARG A 134 -4.95 3.20 15.28
CA ARG A 134 -3.88 2.69 16.12
C ARG A 134 -4.38 2.48 17.54
N PHE A 135 -4.08 1.31 18.08
CA PHE A 135 -4.38 0.91 19.46
C PHE A 135 -3.03 0.57 20.10
N ASP A 136 -2.39 1.54 20.75
CA ASP A 136 -1.04 1.39 21.30
C ASP A 136 -0.05 0.88 20.23
N ARG A 137 0.33 -0.39 20.30
CA ARG A 137 1.27 -1.04 19.36
C ARG A 137 0.61 -1.65 18.12
N LEU A 138 -0.70 -1.77 18.11
CA LEU A 138 -1.45 -2.35 16.99
C LEU A 138 -1.97 -1.24 16.07
N ALA A 139 -1.73 -1.37 14.78
CA ALA A 139 -2.37 -0.55 13.75
C ALA A 139 -3.22 -1.42 12.83
N VAL A 140 -4.44 -0.98 12.57
CA VAL A 140 -5.35 -1.60 11.60
C VAL A 140 -5.65 -0.59 10.52
N LEU A 141 -5.47 -0.97 9.27
CA LEU A 141 -5.56 -0.10 8.10
C LEU A 141 -6.43 -0.77 7.04
N GLY A 142 -7.23 0.02 6.34
CA GLY A 142 -8.04 -0.46 5.23
C GLY A 142 -8.19 0.60 4.15
N ASN A 143 -8.19 0.17 2.89
CA ASN A 143 -8.47 1.02 1.75
C ASN A 143 -9.56 0.39 0.89
N LEU A 144 -10.48 1.23 0.44
CA LEU A 144 -11.37 0.95 -0.67
C LEU A 144 -10.86 1.75 -1.86
N VAL A 145 -10.63 1.07 -2.97
CA VAL A 145 -10.18 1.69 -4.22
C VAL A 145 -11.22 1.46 -5.28
N TYR A 146 -11.47 2.47 -6.07
CA TYR A 146 -12.26 2.42 -7.29
C TYR A 146 -11.43 2.96 -8.44
N GLY A 147 -11.22 2.15 -9.47
CA GLY A 147 -10.53 2.48 -10.69
C GLY A 147 -11.49 2.55 -11.87
N GLN A 148 -11.24 3.50 -12.77
CA GLN A 148 -11.98 3.63 -14.01
C GLN A 148 -11.09 4.28 -15.08
N ASP A 149 -11.09 3.71 -16.28
CA ASP A 149 -10.53 4.38 -17.45
C ASP A 149 -11.42 5.58 -17.87
N PRO A 150 -10.85 6.66 -18.45
CA PRO A 150 -11.61 7.82 -18.87
C PRO A 150 -12.68 7.50 -19.92
N GLU A 151 -12.47 6.50 -20.76
CA GLU A 151 -13.41 6.05 -21.80
C GLU A 151 -14.56 5.22 -21.21
N GLY A 152 -14.45 4.76 -19.95
CA GLY A 152 -15.46 3.96 -19.25
C GLY A 152 -15.59 2.53 -19.78
N ASN A 153 -14.53 2.00 -20.37
CA ASN A 153 -14.46 0.62 -20.88
C ASN A 153 -14.09 -0.37 -19.78
N GLU A 154 -13.27 0.08 -18.82
CA GLU A 154 -12.79 -0.71 -17.71
C GLU A 154 -13.17 -0.07 -16.38
N ARG A 155 -13.54 -0.91 -15.43
CA ARG A 155 -13.79 -0.52 -14.04
C ARG A 155 -13.34 -1.62 -13.14
N ASP A 156 -12.65 -1.24 -12.09
CA ASP A 156 -12.30 -2.19 -11.04
C ASP A 156 -12.52 -1.63 -9.63
N GLY A 157 -12.53 -2.54 -8.69
CA GLY A 157 -12.55 -2.24 -7.27
C GLY A 157 -11.43 -2.98 -6.58
N GLU A 158 -10.88 -2.37 -5.55
CA GLU A 158 -9.86 -3.00 -4.74
C GLU A 158 -10.12 -2.77 -3.27
N LEU A 159 -9.95 -3.82 -2.48
CA LEU A 159 -9.92 -3.77 -1.03
C LEU A 159 -8.51 -4.10 -0.56
N ARG A 160 -7.93 -3.25 0.28
CA ARG A 160 -6.66 -3.50 0.96
C ARG A 160 -6.89 -3.49 2.46
N PHE A 161 -6.25 -4.40 3.14
CA PHE A 161 -6.32 -4.50 4.58
C PHE A 161 -4.96 -4.85 5.15
N ALA A 162 -4.59 -4.18 6.25
CA ALA A 162 -3.38 -4.51 7.00
C ALA A 162 -3.63 -4.44 8.51
N SER A 163 -3.02 -5.36 9.23
CA SER A 163 -2.94 -5.33 10.69
C SER A 163 -1.48 -5.49 11.09
N LEU A 164 -0.93 -4.49 11.80
CA LEU A 164 0.49 -4.34 12.09
C LEU A 164 0.71 -4.19 13.58
N TYR A 165 1.67 -4.92 14.12
CA TYR A 165 2.08 -4.84 15.52
C TYR A 165 3.53 -4.35 15.64
N ALA A 166 3.75 -3.29 16.41
CA ALA A 166 5.08 -2.69 16.64
C ALA A 166 5.77 -3.32 17.83
N MET A 167 7.04 -3.73 17.65
CA MET A 167 7.92 -4.32 18.66
C MET A 167 9.27 -3.58 18.61
N GLY A 168 9.35 -2.40 19.23
CA GLY A 168 10.52 -1.55 19.15
C GLY A 168 10.81 -1.15 17.70
N ARG A 169 11.99 -1.50 17.18
CA ARG A 169 12.36 -1.23 15.78
C ARG A 169 11.70 -2.15 14.75
N TRP A 170 11.03 -3.21 15.19
CA TRP A 170 10.39 -4.17 14.33
C TRP A 170 8.89 -3.92 14.24
N THR A 171 8.32 -4.17 13.09
CA THR A 171 6.87 -4.22 12.89
C THR A 171 6.56 -5.53 12.17
N VAL A 172 5.62 -6.29 12.70
CA VAL A 172 5.15 -7.53 12.08
C VAL A 172 3.65 -7.47 11.90
N GLY A 173 3.12 -8.25 10.98
CA GLY A 173 1.68 -8.26 10.77
C GLY A 173 1.25 -9.09 9.57
N VAL A 174 0.06 -8.78 9.12
CA VAL A 174 -0.52 -9.34 7.90
C VAL A 174 -0.99 -8.21 7.00
N ASP A 175 -0.95 -8.47 5.71
CA ASP A 175 -1.38 -7.55 4.67
C ASP A 175 -2.08 -8.30 3.55
N SER A 176 -3.11 -7.70 2.98
CA SER A 176 -3.87 -8.30 1.89
C SER A 176 -4.36 -7.24 0.91
N ARG A 177 -4.41 -7.64 -0.35
CA ARG A 177 -5.04 -6.91 -1.44
C ARG A 177 -5.99 -7.84 -2.17
N PHE A 178 -7.17 -7.34 -2.43
CA PHE A 178 -8.22 -8.01 -3.17
C PHE A 178 -8.72 -7.07 -4.26
N ARG A 179 -8.41 -7.37 -5.52
CA ARG A 179 -8.86 -6.62 -6.70
C ARG A 179 -9.93 -7.42 -7.44
N PHE A 180 -10.94 -6.77 -7.96
CA PHE A 180 -12.03 -7.37 -8.72
C PHE A 180 -12.57 -6.43 -9.81
N ALA A 181 -12.86 -6.99 -10.96
CA ALA A 181 -13.48 -6.24 -12.06
C ALA A 181 -14.94 -5.90 -11.72
N ILE A 182 -15.38 -4.69 -12.07
CA ILE A 182 -16.74 -4.19 -11.87
C ILE A 182 -17.47 -4.13 -13.21
N GLY A 183 -18.57 -4.88 -13.33
CA GLY A 183 -19.40 -4.88 -14.52
C GLY A 183 -18.81 -5.68 -15.68
N THR A 184 -19.28 -5.34 -16.90
CA THR A 184 -18.84 -6.03 -18.12
C THR A 184 -17.75 -5.21 -18.79
N GLN A 185 -16.60 -5.82 -18.95
CA GLN A 185 -15.49 -5.25 -19.69
C GLN A 185 -15.85 -5.17 -21.19
N LYS A 186 -15.72 -4.00 -21.79
CA LYS A 186 -16.19 -3.75 -23.16
C LYS A 186 -15.12 -3.94 -24.23
N SER A 187 -13.85 -3.75 -23.87
CA SER A 187 -12.74 -3.94 -24.80
C SER A 187 -12.21 -5.37 -24.81
N ALA A 188 -11.59 -5.80 -25.91
CA ALA A 188 -10.93 -7.11 -25.98
C ALA A 188 -9.72 -7.19 -25.04
N LEU A 189 -9.02 -6.08 -24.83
CA LEU A 189 -7.92 -5.96 -23.88
C LEU A 189 -8.43 -6.13 -22.45
N ALA A 190 -9.49 -5.42 -22.09
CA ALA A 190 -10.14 -5.53 -20.79
C ALA A 190 -10.68 -6.94 -20.48
N GLN A 191 -11.05 -7.71 -21.48
CA GLN A 191 -11.46 -9.11 -21.31
C GLN A 191 -10.29 -10.05 -20.97
N SER A 192 -9.08 -9.67 -21.30
CA SER A 192 -7.85 -10.40 -20.94
C SER A 192 -7.32 -10.04 -19.55
N GLU A 193 -7.83 -8.98 -18.95
CA GLU A 193 -7.44 -8.54 -17.61
C GLU A 193 -7.99 -9.46 -16.50
N PRO A 194 -7.30 -9.48 -15.34
CA PRO A 194 -7.78 -10.26 -14.21
C PRO A 194 -9.16 -9.82 -13.74
N LYS A 195 -10.12 -10.76 -13.72
CA LYS A 195 -11.43 -10.54 -13.08
C LYS A 195 -11.35 -10.51 -11.57
N PHE A 196 -10.28 -11.08 -11.02
CA PHE A 196 -10.04 -11.23 -9.62
C PHE A 196 -8.56 -11.45 -9.38
N ASP A 197 -7.98 -10.72 -8.45
CA ASP A 197 -6.61 -10.89 -7.97
C ASP A 197 -6.59 -10.74 -6.45
N LEU A 198 -6.10 -11.77 -5.76
CA LEU A 198 -5.91 -11.78 -4.32
C LEU A 198 -4.43 -12.01 -4.01
N MET A 199 -3.89 -11.18 -3.17
CA MET A 199 -2.59 -11.39 -2.52
C MET A 199 -2.75 -11.13 -1.03
N ALA A 200 -2.26 -12.06 -0.21
CA ALA A 200 -2.30 -11.90 1.23
C ALA A 200 -1.10 -12.59 1.88
N GLY A 201 -0.62 -12.08 3.00
CA GLY A 201 0.45 -12.77 3.70
C GLY A 201 1.04 -11.99 4.87
N PRO A 202 1.91 -12.65 5.63
CA PRO A 202 2.69 -12.00 6.68
C PRO A 202 3.61 -10.93 6.10
N VAL A 203 3.81 -9.89 6.89
CA VAL A 203 4.74 -8.80 6.62
C VAL A 203 5.61 -8.55 7.84
N ALA A 204 6.87 -8.24 7.59
CA ALA A 204 7.80 -7.78 8.60
C ALA A 204 8.53 -6.53 8.09
N ALA A 205 8.78 -5.58 8.98
CA ALA A 205 9.58 -4.40 8.69
C ALA A 205 10.55 -4.13 9.84
N ALA A 206 11.68 -3.52 9.52
CA ALA A 206 12.68 -3.05 10.47
C ALA A 206 13.03 -1.60 10.21
N THR A 207 12.98 -0.75 11.24
CA THR A 207 13.29 0.68 11.16
C THR A 207 14.66 0.98 11.72
N VAL A 208 15.48 1.71 10.98
CA VAL A 208 16.81 2.17 11.37
C VAL A 208 16.93 3.67 11.04
N GLY A 209 16.83 4.51 12.05
CA GLY A 209 16.74 5.96 11.84
C GLY A 209 15.53 6.32 10.97
N PRO A 210 15.68 7.15 9.92
CA PRO A 210 14.60 7.52 9.03
C PRO A 210 14.26 6.46 7.97
N VAL A 211 14.97 5.33 7.95
CA VAL A 211 14.83 4.30 6.92
C VAL A 211 14.13 3.08 7.50
N ALA A 212 13.21 2.51 6.74
CA ALA A 212 12.59 1.23 7.04
C ALA A 212 12.79 0.26 5.89
N PHE A 213 13.14 -0.97 6.23
CA PHE A 213 13.18 -2.11 5.33
C PHE A 213 11.97 -2.98 5.59
N PHE A 214 11.37 -3.53 4.57
CA PHE A 214 10.22 -4.42 4.73
C PHE A 214 10.30 -5.62 3.80
N ALA A 215 9.64 -6.69 4.19
CA ALA A 215 9.42 -7.86 3.36
C ALA A 215 8.02 -8.42 3.63
N GLN A 216 7.42 -8.96 2.58
CA GLN A 216 6.12 -9.61 2.61
C GLN A 216 6.15 -10.81 1.68
N ALA A 217 5.50 -11.90 2.06
CA ALA A 217 5.28 -13.04 1.19
C ALA A 217 3.99 -13.75 1.58
N GLY A 218 3.33 -14.37 0.61
CA GLY A 218 2.11 -15.11 0.89
C GLY A 218 1.43 -15.66 -0.36
N PRO A 219 0.30 -16.36 -0.17
CA PRO A 219 -0.48 -16.89 -1.28
C PRO A 219 -1.00 -15.77 -2.18
N SER A 220 -1.07 -16.10 -3.46
CA SER A 220 -1.72 -15.28 -4.47
C SER A 220 -2.69 -16.11 -5.29
N VAL A 221 -3.80 -15.52 -5.70
CA VAL A 221 -4.82 -16.16 -6.55
C VAL A 221 -5.19 -15.17 -7.64
N LEU A 222 -5.12 -15.62 -8.88
CA LEU A 222 -5.47 -14.84 -10.06
C LEU A 222 -6.58 -15.55 -10.84
N LYS A 223 -7.62 -14.84 -11.21
CA LYS A 223 -8.67 -15.34 -12.08
C LYS A 223 -8.76 -14.48 -13.34
N VAL A 224 -8.41 -15.09 -14.47
CA VAL A 224 -8.55 -14.47 -15.79
C VAL A 224 -9.60 -15.26 -16.55
N THR A 225 -10.66 -14.60 -17.00
CA THR A 225 -11.79 -15.22 -17.71
C THR A 225 -12.34 -16.43 -16.94
N ASN A 226 -12.07 -17.65 -17.37
CA ASN A 226 -12.54 -18.90 -16.78
C ASN A 226 -11.45 -19.71 -16.07
N THR A 227 -10.20 -19.21 -16.07
CA THR A 227 -9.06 -19.88 -15.46
C THR A 227 -8.75 -19.23 -14.12
N THR A 228 -8.61 -20.05 -13.10
CA THR A 228 -8.13 -19.64 -11.78
C THR A 228 -6.77 -20.28 -11.55
N SER A 229 -5.78 -19.48 -11.24
CA SER A 229 -4.42 -19.89 -10.92
C SER A 229 -4.08 -19.46 -9.50
N ALA A 230 -3.48 -20.35 -8.75
CA ALA A 230 -2.95 -20.05 -7.41
C ALA A 230 -1.42 -20.02 -7.45
N GLY A 231 -0.84 -19.31 -6.51
CA GLY A 231 0.62 -19.20 -6.46
C GLY A 231 1.10 -18.48 -5.21
N VAL A 232 2.30 -17.92 -5.30
CA VAL A 232 2.95 -17.18 -4.23
C VAL A 232 3.42 -15.84 -4.75
N ALA A 233 3.17 -14.78 -3.99
CA ALA A 233 3.79 -13.48 -4.20
C ALA A 233 4.77 -13.18 -3.07
N ALA A 234 5.87 -12.54 -3.39
CA ALA A 234 6.81 -12.01 -2.42
C ALA A 234 7.30 -10.63 -2.86
N LEU A 235 7.48 -9.76 -1.87
CA LEU A 235 7.87 -8.37 -2.07
C LEU A 235 8.83 -7.97 -0.96
N ALA A 236 9.86 -7.23 -1.32
CA ALA A 236 10.75 -6.58 -0.36
C ALA A 236 11.04 -5.15 -0.82
N GLY A 237 11.30 -4.28 0.12
CA GLY A 237 11.55 -2.89 -0.22
C GLY A 237 12.17 -2.09 0.92
N VAL A 238 12.42 -0.84 0.60
CA VAL A 238 12.96 0.16 1.50
C VAL A 238 12.25 1.48 1.28
N GLY A 239 12.06 2.22 2.34
CA GLY A 239 11.54 3.57 2.28
C GLY A 239 12.12 4.46 3.36
N SER A 240 11.86 5.75 3.22
CA SER A 240 12.36 6.76 4.14
C SER A 240 11.33 7.88 4.30
N VAL A 241 11.38 8.53 5.45
CA VAL A 241 10.66 9.77 5.77
C VAL A 241 11.68 10.89 5.91
N PHE A 242 11.38 12.06 5.35
CA PHE A 242 12.24 13.25 5.33
C PHE A 242 11.57 14.44 6.01
#